data_4e618ac685d76a8147ad1f0b7e308bd1
#
_entry.id   4e618ac685d76a8147ad1f0b7e308bd1
#
_cell.length_a   1.000
_cell.length_b   1.000
_cell.length_c   1.000
_cell.angle_alpha   90.00
_cell.angle_beta   90.00
_cell.angle_gamma   90.00
#
_symmetry.space_group_name_H-M   'P 1'
#
loop_
_entity.id
_entity.type
_entity.pdbx_description
1 polymer ?
#
loop_
_entity_poly.entity_id
_entity_poly.type
_entity_poly.pdbx_seq_one_letter_code
_entity_poly.pdbx_strand_id
1 'polypeptide(L)'
;MFYIGINFVFACLYFAIGIEHLNGIATSQSQWEQFGQAYFFSAQTFTTVGYGHISPVGFLTSSLSAAEALIGLLSFAIATGLFFGRFSKPRVYLKFSENAIIAPYQGGTALMFRMAPYKNTNYLDTEVNATFGLSIEENGVFTNKFYTLDLEISKVNTLMFSWTIVHPITEKSPFYQFTAQDFETLQGEILVFIKTFDDMYSTTVATRTSYIFKEVVYGAKFRPMFESSTKHTHTLIHLNQLNDFEKVTL
;
A
#
# COMPACT_ATOMS: atom_id res chain seq x y z
N MET A 1 -24.34 -0.53 9.32
CA MET A 1 -24.85 -0.85 10.67
C MET A 1 -24.89 0.36 11.60
N PHE A 2 -23.85 1.18 11.68
CA PHE A 2 -23.83 2.38 12.57
C PHE A 2 -25.05 3.32 12.35
N TYR A 3 -25.34 3.71 11.12
CA TYR A 3 -26.47 4.60 10.78
C TYR A 3 -27.82 4.07 11.28
N ILE A 4 -28.12 2.81 11.04
CA ILE A 4 -29.37 2.18 11.48
C ILE A 4 -29.46 2.15 13.02
N GLY A 5 -28.36 1.79 13.67
CA GLY A 5 -28.34 1.69 15.14
C GLY A 5 -28.50 3.05 15.83
N ILE A 6 -27.85 4.11 15.35
CA ILE A 6 -27.95 5.43 15.96
C ILE A 6 -29.35 6.02 15.81
N ASN A 7 -29.94 5.90 14.59
CA ASN A 7 -31.32 6.37 14.38
C ASN A 7 -32.33 5.56 15.22
N PHE A 8 -32.10 4.28 15.46
CA PHE A 8 -32.90 3.49 16.35
C PHE A 8 -32.83 3.99 17.79
N VAL A 9 -31.65 4.35 18.27
CA VAL A 9 -31.47 4.93 19.63
C VAL A 9 -32.20 6.26 19.75
N PHE A 10 -32.06 7.16 18.77
CA PHE A 10 -32.78 8.43 18.79
C PHE A 10 -34.31 8.25 18.70
N ALA A 11 -34.77 7.31 17.85
CA ALA A 11 -36.20 6.97 17.81
C ALA A 11 -36.74 6.50 19.14
N CYS A 12 -35.97 5.66 19.87
CA CYS A 12 -36.32 5.26 21.25
C CYS A 12 -36.38 6.46 22.19
N LEU A 13 -35.45 7.42 22.08
CA LEU A 13 -35.46 8.62 22.92
C LEU A 13 -36.65 9.51 22.63
N TYR A 14 -36.99 9.75 21.34
CA TYR A 14 -38.21 10.50 20.97
C TYR A 14 -39.48 9.81 21.48
N PHE A 15 -39.53 8.47 21.32
CA PHE A 15 -40.66 7.69 21.78
C PHE A 15 -40.81 7.73 23.31
N ALA A 16 -39.69 7.74 24.06
CA ALA A 16 -39.68 7.85 25.50
C ALA A 16 -40.06 9.24 26.04
N ILE A 17 -39.73 10.33 25.27
CA ILE A 17 -40.16 11.70 25.63
C ILE A 17 -41.67 11.88 25.40
N GLY A 18 -42.23 11.20 24.41
CA GLY A 18 -43.66 11.24 24.05
C GLY A 18 -43.86 11.71 22.59
N ILE A 19 -44.59 10.92 21.86
CA ILE A 19 -44.87 11.15 20.42
C ILE A 19 -45.67 12.45 20.18
N GLU A 20 -46.44 12.89 21.19
CA GLU A 20 -47.17 14.18 21.17
C GLU A 20 -46.23 15.40 21.03
N HIS A 21 -44.93 15.24 21.34
CA HIS A 21 -43.92 16.27 21.18
C HIS A 21 -43.27 16.25 19.78
N LEU A 22 -43.74 15.37 18.86
CA LEU A 22 -43.40 15.36 17.45
C LEU A 22 -44.67 15.76 16.64
N ASN A 23 -44.73 17.01 16.25
CA ASN A 23 -45.80 17.50 15.38
C ASN A 23 -45.74 16.81 14.00
N GLY A 24 -46.90 16.45 13.46
CA GLY A 24 -47.01 15.75 12.18
C GLY A 24 -47.22 14.24 12.29
N ILE A 25 -47.12 13.66 13.51
CA ILE A 25 -47.46 12.25 13.77
C ILE A 25 -48.89 12.13 14.22
N ALA A 26 -49.68 11.28 13.55
CA ALA A 26 -51.05 11.04 13.93
C ALA A 26 -51.12 10.12 15.17
N THR A 27 -51.76 10.61 16.25
CA THR A 27 -51.94 9.86 17.54
C THR A 27 -52.91 8.69 17.40
N SER A 28 -53.69 8.63 16.33
CA SER A 28 -54.62 7.53 16.05
C SER A 28 -53.96 6.27 15.47
N GLN A 29 -52.67 6.31 15.17
CA GLN A 29 -51.89 5.19 14.66
C GLN A 29 -51.49 4.17 15.75
N SER A 30 -51.15 2.96 15.31
CA SER A 30 -50.63 1.95 16.22
C SER A 30 -49.25 2.39 16.78
N GLN A 31 -48.88 1.87 17.94
CA GLN A 31 -47.54 2.18 18.57
C GLN A 31 -46.37 1.86 17.64
N TRP A 32 -46.48 0.82 16.85
CA TRP A 32 -45.46 0.46 15.84
C TRP A 32 -45.32 1.49 14.72
N GLU A 33 -46.44 2.02 14.25
CA GLU A 33 -46.45 3.08 13.24
C GLU A 33 -45.89 4.39 13.81
N GLN A 34 -46.29 4.75 15.03
CA GLN A 34 -45.75 5.92 15.74
C GLN A 34 -44.26 5.82 15.96
N PHE A 35 -43.70 4.63 16.38
CA PHE A 35 -42.29 4.39 16.48
C PHE A 35 -41.59 4.47 15.12
N GLY A 36 -42.18 3.92 14.06
CA GLY A 36 -41.69 4.02 12.69
C GLY A 36 -41.57 5.48 12.23
N GLN A 37 -42.59 6.32 12.53
CA GLN A 37 -42.55 7.75 12.21
C GLN A 37 -41.43 8.48 13.02
N ALA A 38 -41.23 8.16 14.27
CA ALA A 38 -40.11 8.68 15.08
C ALA A 38 -38.74 8.26 14.50
N TYR A 39 -38.64 7.02 14.02
CA TYR A 39 -37.43 6.52 13.36
C TYR A 39 -37.15 7.27 12.04
N PHE A 40 -38.19 7.49 11.21
CA PHE A 40 -38.03 8.25 9.98
C PHE A 40 -37.70 9.73 10.25
N PHE A 41 -38.27 10.31 11.31
CA PHE A 41 -37.89 11.66 11.74
C PHE A 41 -36.42 11.72 12.17
N SER A 42 -35.96 10.77 12.97
CA SER A 42 -34.55 10.65 13.34
C SER A 42 -33.66 10.52 12.09
N ALA A 43 -34.00 9.62 11.18
CA ALA A 43 -33.22 9.43 9.96
C ALA A 43 -33.08 10.72 9.11
N GLN A 44 -34.13 11.52 8.99
CA GLN A 44 -34.15 12.79 8.27
C GLN A 44 -33.37 13.88 9.01
N THR A 45 -33.46 13.90 10.34
CA THR A 45 -32.75 14.85 11.19
C THR A 45 -31.26 14.56 11.19
N PHE A 46 -30.86 13.31 11.39
CA PHE A 46 -29.48 12.85 11.38
C PHE A 46 -28.78 13.13 10.03
N THR A 47 -29.48 12.93 8.91
CA THR A 47 -28.96 13.21 7.56
C THR A 47 -29.10 14.67 7.15
N THR A 48 -29.65 15.51 8.00
CA THR A 48 -29.91 16.94 7.73
C THR A 48 -30.84 17.22 6.52
N VAL A 49 -31.66 16.23 6.11
CA VAL A 49 -32.62 16.38 5.02
C VAL A 49 -33.82 17.24 5.45
N GLY A 50 -34.41 16.90 6.60
CA GLY A 50 -35.46 17.70 7.25
C GLY A 50 -36.62 18.11 6.36
N TYR A 51 -37.44 17.17 5.85
CA TYR A 51 -38.56 17.49 4.97
C TYR A 51 -39.62 18.43 5.60
N GLY A 52 -39.59 18.58 6.93
CA GLY A 52 -40.49 19.50 7.65
C GLY A 52 -41.89 18.94 7.91
N HIS A 53 -42.20 17.71 7.47
CA HIS A 53 -43.46 17.07 7.74
C HIS A 53 -43.62 16.70 9.23
N ILE A 54 -42.57 16.19 9.84
CA ILE A 54 -42.48 15.95 11.29
C ILE A 54 -41.51 16.97 11.86
N SER A 55 -41.91 17.62 12.96
CA SER A 55 -41.10 18.64 13.63
C SER A 55 -41.15 18.51 15.14
N PRO A 56 -40.04 18.81 15.87
CA PRO A 56 -40.01 18.72 17.34
C PRO A 56 -40.74 19.90 17.95
N VAL A 57 -41.51 19.64 19.03
CA VAL A 57 -42.23 20.64 19.83
C VAL A 57 -41.78 20.57 21.29
N GLY A 58 -41.54 21.72 21.86
CA GLY A 58 -41.06 21.82 23.24
C GLY A 58 -39.54 21.81 23.37
N PHE A 59 -39.07 22.26 24.53
CA PHE A 59 -37.64 22.49 24.75
C PHE A 59 -36.81 21.20 24.68
N LEU A 60 -37.27 20.12 25.30
CA LEU A 60 -36.54 18.86 25.42
C LEU A 60 -36.36 18.18 24.05
N THR A 61 -37.46 18.03 23.30
CA THR A 61 -37.47 17.39 22.00
C THR A 61 -36.67 18.20 20.96
N SER A 62 -36.80 19.55 21.01
CA SER A 62 -36.00 20.44 20.16
C SER A 62 -34.50 20.37 20.48
N SER A 63 -34.14 20.30 21.78
CA SER A 63 -32.74 20.14 22.20
C SER A 63 -32.16 18.80 21.74
N LEU A 64 -32.94 17.73 21.86
CA LEU A 64 -32.52 16.39 21.38
C LEU A 64 -32.35 16.38 19.88
N SER A 65 -33.26 16.98 19.14
CA SER A 65 -33.16 17.09 17.67
C SER A 65 -31.95 17.92 17.21
N ALA A 66 -31.63 19.01 17.91
CA ALA A 66 -30.46 19.82 17.63
C ALA A 66 -29.16 19.03 17.91
N ALA A 67 -29.12 18.28 19.00
CA ALA A 67 -27.98 17.41 19.31
C ALA A 67 -27.82 16.28 18.29
N GLU A 68 -28.92 15.65 17.85
CA GLU A 68 -28.94 14.64 16.81
C GLU A 68 -28.39 15.18 15.49
N ALA A 69 -28.88 16.35 15.05
CA ALA A 69 -28.44 17.00 13.83
C ALA A 69 -26.91 17.30 13.86
N LEU A 70 -26.41 17.78 15.00
CA LEU A 70 -24.98 18.00 15.21
C LEU A 70 -24.18 16.70 15.10
N ILE A 71 -24.62 15.63 15.76
CA ILE A 71 -23.98 14.32 15.70
C ILE A 71 -23.99 13.78 14.26
N GLY A 72 -25.09 13.95 13.54
CA GLY A 72 -25.22 13.58 12.13
C GLY A 72 -24.20 14.29 11.24
N LEU A 73 -24.10 15.61 11.37
CA LEU A 73 -23.13 16.44 10.63
C LEU A 73 -21.69 16.01 10.92
N LEU A 74 -21.35 15.84 12.21
CA LEU A 74 -20.01 15.39 12.61
C LEU A 74 -19.70 13.98 12.09
N SER A 75 -20.66 13.07 12.15
CA SER A 75 -20.51 11.70 11.64
C SER A 75 -20.24 11.70 10.14
N PHE A 76 -20.92 12.53 9.36
CA PHE A 76 -20.68 12.67 7.92
C PHE A 76 -19.28 13.25 7.65
N ALA A 77 -18.87 14.28 8.40
CA ALA A 77 -17.54 14.87 8.25
C ALA A 77 -16.42 13.86 8.56
N ILE A 78 -16.56 13.10 9.66
CA ILE A 78 -15.61 12.06 10.03
C ILE A 78 -15.57 10.95 8.96
N ALA A 79 -16.73 10.47 8.50
CA ALA A 79 -16.81 9.44 7.48
C ALA A 79 -16.10 9.90 6.18
N THR A 80 -16.38 11.11 5.72
CA THR A 80 -15.73 11.70 4.53
C THR A 80 -14.22 11.78 4.73
N GLY A 81 -13.75 12.25 5.89
CA GLY A 81 -12.31 12.33 6.21
C GLY A 81 -11.64 10.96 6.22
N LEU A 82 -12.30 9.94 6.78
CA LEU A 82 -11.78 8.56 6.79
C LEU A 82 -11.72 7.94 5.39
N PHE A 83 -12.75 8.17 4.56
CA PHE A 83 -12.76 7.75 3.16
C PHE A 83 -11.62 8.42 2.39
N PHE A 84 -11.50 9.74 2.48
CA PHE A 84 -10.42 10.46 1.85
C PHE A 84 -9.04 9.93 2.28
N GLY A 85 -8.81 9.82 3.60
CA GLY A 85 -7.55 9.31 4.13
C GLY A 85 -7.22 7.87 3.70
N ARG A 86 -8.23 7.04 3.41
CA ARG A 86 -8.04 5.68 2.91
C ARG A 86 -7.71 5.65 1.41
N PHE A 87 -8.41 6.44 0.60
CA PHE A 87 -8.23 6.46 -0.86
C PHE A 87 -7.01 7.26 -1.30
N SER A 88 -6.59 8.25 -0.51
CA SER A 88 -5.43 9.11 -0.82
C SER A 88 -4.09 8.47 -0.48
N LYS A 89 -4.05 7.24 0.06
CA LYS A 89 -2.78 6.57 0.33
C LYS A 89 -2.13 6.08 -0.96
N PRO A 90 -0.97 6.63 -1.34
CA PRO A 90 -0.23 6.17 -2.51
C PRO A 90 0.25 4.74 -2.30
N ARG A 91 0.26 3.97 -3.38
CA ARG A 91 0.81 2.62 -3.40
C ARG A 91 1.94 2.56 -4.41
N VAL A 92 3.00 1.87 -4.04
CA VAL A 92 4.11 1.64 -4.98
C VAL A 92 3.74 0.49 -5.91
N TYR A 93 3.79 0.75 -7.22
CA TYR A 93 3.47 -0.21 -8.26
C TYR A 93 4.76 -0.72 -8.94
N LEU A 94 5.69 -1.24 -8.14
CA LEU A 94 6.91 -1.89 -8.61
C LEU A 94 6.80 -3.40 -8.44
N LYS A 95 7.22 -4.14 -9.47
CA LYS A 95 7.49 -5.57 -9.40
C LYS A 95 9.00 -5.78 -9.35
N PHE A 96 9.40 -6.81 -8.64
CA PHE A 96 10.79 -7.25 -8.52
C PHE A 96 10.95 -8.62 -9.15
N SER A 97 12.16 -8.95 -9.62
CA SER A 97 12.49 -10.32 -10.02
C SER A 97 12.35 -11.26 -8.81
N GLU A 98 11.89 -12.47 -9.04
CA GLU A 98 11.76 -13.50 -8.00
C GLU A 98 13.12 -13.96 -7.49
N ASN A 99 14.12 -13.92 -8.37
CA ASN A 99 15.49 -14.30 -8.06
C ASN A 99 16.41 -13.09 -8.20
N ALA A 100 17.42 -13.03 -7.33
CA ALA A 100 18.67 -12.34 -7.60
C ALA A 100 19.61 -13.32 -8.32
N ILE A 101 20.54 -12.81 -9.11
CA ILE A 101 21.48 -13.65 -9.85
C ILE A 101 22.93 -13.19 -9.64
N ILE A 102 23.88 -14.13 -9.68
CA ILE A 102 25.30 -13.82 -9.84
C ILE A 102 25.64 -14.01 -11.31
N ALA A 103 26.02 -12.92 -11.96
CA ALA A 103 26.25 -12.84 -13.41
C ALA A 103 27.68 -12.42 -13.74
N PRO A 104 28.21 -12.79 -14.93
CA PRO A 104 29.45 -12.21 -15.43
C PRO A 104 29.28 -10.70 -15.64
N TYR A 105 30.23 -9.91 -15.17
CA TYR A 105 30.17 -8.45 -15.27
C TYR A 105 31.55 -7.81 -15.32
N GLN A 106 31.88 -7.06 -16.37
CA GLN A 106 33.12 -6.28 -16.53
C GLN A 106 34.43 -7.04 -16.20
N GLY A 107 34.53 -8.29 -16.64
CA GLY A 107 35.69 -9.14 -16.36
C GLY A 107 35.73 -9.80 -14.99
N GLY A 108 34.68 -9.61 -14.17
CA GLY A 108 34.43 -10.26 -12.90
C GLY A 108 32.97 -10.73 -12.82
N THR A 109 32.41 -10.67 -11.63
CA THR A 109 31.01 -11.03 -11.37
C THR A 109 30.26 -9.91 -10.66
N ALA A 110 28.94 -9.92 -10.74
CA ALA A 110 28.09 -9.00 -9.99
C ALA A 110 26.82 -9.71 -9.50
N LEU A 111 26.34 -9.28 -8.33
CA LEU A 111 25.01 -9.60 -7.88
C LEU A 111 24.02 -8.64 -8.58
N MET A 112 22.99 -9.21 -9.20
CA MET A 112 22.00 -8.44 -9.95
C MET A 112 20.58 -8.86 -9.57
N PHE A 113 19.68 -7.89 -9.54
CA PHE A 113 18.24 -8.12 -9.46
C PHE A 113 17.51 -7.03 -10.27
N ARG A 114 16.26 -7.29 -10.61
CA ARG A 114 15.47 -6.39 -11.45
C ARG A 114 14.27 -5.83 -10.74
N MET A 115 13.91 -4.62 -11.13
CA MET A 115 12.60 -4.06 -10.82
C MET A 115 12.02 -3.36 -12.06
N ALA A 116 10.68 -3.32 -12.12
CA ALA A 116 9.95 -2.61 -13.16
C ALA A 116 8.62 -2.08 -12.63
N PRO A 117 8.18 -0.87 -13.03
CA PRO A 117 6.83 -0.42 -12.80
C PRO A 117 5.85 -1.28 -13.60
N TYR A 118 4.74 -1.69 -12.96
CA TYR A 118 3.72 -2.51 -13.62
C TYR A 118 2.40 -1.77 -13.88
N LYS A 119 2.37 -0.48 -13.57
CA LYS A 119 1.32 0.46 -13.95
C LYS A 119 1.95 1.67 -14.63
N ASN A 120 1.13 2.39 -15.39
CA ASN A 120 1.55 3.64 -16.01
C ASN A 120 1.69 4.74 -14.95
N THR A 121 2.83 4.74 -14.29
CA THR A 121 3.20 5.66 -13.21
C THR A 121 4.60 6.17 -13.46
N ASN A 122 4.82 7.46 -13.34
CA ASN A 122 6.14 8.06 -13.44
C ASN A 122 6.78 8.11 -12.06
N TYR A 123 7.82 7.33 -11.88
CA TYR A 123 8.66 7.39 -10.68
C TYR A 123 9.89 8.25 -10.95
N LEU A 124 10.04 9.30 -10.14
CA LEU A 124 11.14 10.25 -10.22
C LEU A 124 12.07 10.07 -9.03
N ASP A 125 13.33 10.47 -9.19
CA ASP A 125 14.34 10.41 -8.13
C ASP A 125 14.35 9.06 -7.38
N THR A 126 14.31 7.96 -8.14
CA THR A 126 14.29 6.63 -7.55
C THR A 126 15.67 6.25 -7.01
N GLU A 127 15.74 6.02 -5.72
CA GLU A 127 16.93 5.62 -4.97
C GLU A 127 16.78 4.19 -4.45
N VAL A 128 17.82 3.39 -4.59
CA VAL A 128 17.90 2.00 -4.12
C VAL A 128 19.05 1.88 -3.13
N ASN A 129 18.76 1.30 -1.98
CA ASN A 129 19.75 0.91 -0.97
C ASN A 129 19.64 -0.60 -0.77
N ALA A 130 20.75 -1.30 -0.86
CA ALA A 130 20.83 -2.72 -0.63
C ALA A 130 21.76 -3.04 0.55
N THR A 131 21.31 -3.95 1.40
CA THR A 131 22.05 -4.40 2.57
C THR A 131 22.04 -5.92 2.58
N PHE A 132 23.19 -6.51 2.84
CA PHE A 132 23.35 -7.94 3.02
C PHE A 132 23.42 -8.27 4.50
N GLY A 133 22.58 -9.16 4.98
CA GLY A 133 22.58 -9.73 6.32
C GLY A 133 23.03 -11.18 6.28
N LEU A 134 24.02 -11.52 7.10
CA LEU A 134 24.54 -12.87 7.26
C LEU A 134 24.37 -13.32 8.71
N SER A 135 23.76 -14.47 8.91
CA SER A 135 23.67 -15.12 10.22
C SER A 135 24.88 -16.04 10.40
N ILE A 136 25.71 -15.72 11.38
CA ILE A 136 26.94 -16.47 11.70
C ILE A 136 26.79 -17.05 13.10
N GLU A 137 27.10 -18.33 13.24
CA GLU A 137 27.18 -18.98 14.55
C GLU A 137 28.58 -18.76 15.15
N GLU A 138 28.66 -17.94 16.20
CA GLU A 138 29.88 -17.72 16.96
C GLU A 138 29.69 -18.25 18.41
N ASN A 139 30.44 -19.27 18.78
CA ASN A 139 30.38 -19.89 20.13
C ASN A 139 28.98 -20.42 20.52
N GLY A 140 28.24 -20.99 19.59
CA GLY A 140 26.89 -21.51 19.83
C GLY A 140 25.79 -20.42 19.88
N VAL A 141 26.13 -19.18 19.57
CA VAL A 141 25.18 -18.05 19.50
C VAL A 141 25.11 -17.54 18.06
N PHE A 142 23.89 -17.44 17.52
CA PHE A 142 23.68 -16.84 16.20
C PHE A 142 23.77 -15.31 16.30
N THR A 143 24.67 -14.73 15.53
CA THR A 143 24.87 -13.29 15.43
C THR A 143 24.63 -12.84 14.00
N ASN A 144 23.81 -11.81 13.81
CA ASN A 144 23.55 -11.24 12.49
C ASN A 144 24.53 -10.10 12.22
N LYS A 145 25.30 -10.21 11.15
CA LYS A 145 26.17 -9.14 10.64
C LYS A 145 25.54 -8.53 9.39
N PHE A 146 25.54 -7.19 9.32
CA PHE A 146 24.96 -6.45 8.19
C PHE A 146 26.05 -5.67 7.46
N TYR A 147 25.99 -5.73 6.12
CA TYR A 147 26.92 -5.06 5.23
C TYR A 147 26.14 -4.26 4.19
N THR A 148 26.50 -3.01 3.98
CA THR A 148 25.94 -2.22 2.88
C THR A 148 26.55 -2.68 1.57
N LEU A 149 25.72 -2.84 0.53
CA LEU A 149 26.17 -3.22 -0.80
C LEU A 149 26.35 -1.95 -1.65
N ASP A 150 27.56 -1.72 -2.13
CA ASP A 150 27.86 -0.61 -3.06
C ASP A 150 27.27 -0.94 -4.43
N LEU A 151 26.25 -0.20 -4.83
CA LEU A 151 25.60 -0.36 -6.13
C LEU A 151 26.32 0.49 -7.18
N GLU A 152 26.44 -0.04 -8.40
CA GLU A 152 27.04 0.71 -9.52
C GLU A 152 26.27 2.01 -9.79
N ILE A 153 24.95 1.91 -9.79
CA ILE A 153 24.04 3.05 -9.85
C ILE A 153 23.02 2.84 -8.74
N SER A 154 23.02 3.73 -7.76
CA SER A 154 22.08 3.70 -6.62
C SER A 154 20.89 4.63 -6.80
N LYS A 155 20.95 5.57 -7.77
CA LYS A 155 19.90 6.55 -8.02
C LYS A 155 19.71 6.80 -9.51
N VAL A 156 18.44 6.87 -9.96
CA VAL A 156 18.05 7.28 -11.31
C VAL A 156 17.01 8.40 -11.22
N ASN A 157 17.12 9.38 -12.13
CA ASN A 157 16.21 10.53 -12.13
C ASN A 157 14.79 10.14 -12.52
N THR A 158 14.63 9.12 -13.39
CA THR A 158 13.32 8.67 -13.86
C THR A 158 13.35 7.16 -14.05
N LEU A 159 12.41 6.46 -13.44
CA LEU A 159 12.20 5.03 -13.61
C LEU A 159 10.97 4.80 -14.50
N MET A 160 11.18 4.83 -15.82
CA MET A 160 10.10 4.61 -16.81
C MET A 160 9.95 3.15 -17.22
N PHE A 161 11.07 2.42 -17.18
CA PHE A 161 11.17 1.05 -17.69
C PHE A 161 11.72 0.12 -16.60
N SER A 162 12.20 -1.05 -17.02
CA SER A 162 12.91 -1.93 -16.08
C SER A 162 14.28 -1.36 -15.72
N TRP A 163 14.67 -1.59 -14.49
CA TRP A 163 16.01 -1.29 -14.00
C TRP A 163 16.64 -2.56 -13.40
N THR A 164 17.79 -2.94 -13.95
CA THR A 164 18.63 -3.98 -13.34
C THR A 164 19.60 -3.29 -12.39
N ILE A 165 19.48 -3.59 -11.12
CA ILE A 165 20.35 -3.11 -10.06
C ILE A 165 21.56 -4.03 -10.02
N VAL A 166 22.76 -3.46 -9.98
CA VAL A 166 24.03 -4.16 -10.05
C VAL A 166 24.89 -3.80 -8.86
N HIS A 167 25.31 -4.82 -8.11
CA HIS A 167 26.37 -4.72 -7.13
C HIS A 167 27.58 -5.48 -7.65
N PRO A 168 28.67 -4.80 -8.13
CA PRO A 168 29.88 -5.44 -8.58
C PRO A 168 30.58 -6.17 -7.42
N ILE A 169 30.93 -7.43 -7.63
CA ILE A 169 31.66 -8.23 -6.64
C ILE A 169 33.16 -7.99 -6.83
N THR A 170 33.67 -7.01 -6.09
CA THR A 170 35.08 -6.66 -6.03
C THR A 170 35.70 -7.18 -4.72
N GLU A 171 36.98 -6.99 -4.51
CA GLU A 171 37.67 -7.33 -3.26
C GLU A 171 37.06 -6.68 -2.00
N LYS A 172 36.33 -5.57 -2.17
CA LYS A 172 35.62 -4.87 -1.08
C LYS A 172 34.22 -5.39 -0.84
N SER A 173 33.70 -6.20 -1.76
CA SER A 173 32.35 -6.76 -1.63
C SER A 173 32.28 -7.80 -0.53
N PRO A 174 31.23 -7.83 0.28
CA PRO A 174 31.03 -8.91 1.26
C PRO A 174 30.81 -10.28 0.60
N PHE A 175 30.54 -10.33 -0.71
CA PHE A 175 30.42 -11.55 -1.51
C PHE A 175 31.74 -11.95 -2.19
N TYR A 176 32.84 -11.22 -1.93
CA TYR A 176 34.14 -11.59 -2.49
C TYR A 176 34.51 -13.01 -2.07
N GLN A 177 34.88 -13.83 -3.04
CA GLN A 177 35.18 -15.27 -2.86
C GLN A 177 33.97 -16.18 -2.53
N PHE A 178 32.74 -15.68 -2.51
CA PHE A 178 31.57 -16.55 -2.36
C PHE A 178 31.41 -17.44 -3.59
N THR A 179 31.19 -18.73 -3.32
CA THR A 179 30.92 -19.76 -4.33
C THR A 179 29.43 -20.07 -4.39
N ALA A 180 29.00 -20.86 -5.38
CA ALA A 180 27.63 -21.35 -5.44
C ALA A 180 27.22 -22.12 -4.16
N GLN A 181 28.16 -22.86 -3.56
CA GLN A 181 27.91 -23.65 -2.36
C GLN A 181 27.64 -22.78 -1.13
N ASP A 182 28.24 -21.57 -1.05
CA ASP A 182 28.01 -20.65 0.07
C ASP A 182 26.57 -20.15 0.07
N PHE A 183 25.97 -19.90 -1.10
CA PHE A 183 24.55 -19.53 -1.23
C PHE A 183 23.59 -20.67 -0.89
N GLU A 184 24.01 -21.92 -0.97
CA GLU A 184 23.22 -23.08 -0.58
C GLU A 184 23.30 -23.38 0.93
N THR A 185 24.46 -23.16 1.53
CA THR A 185 24.75 -23.62 2.91
C THR A 185 24.61 -22.53 3.96
N LEU A 186 24.93 -21.28 3.63
CA LEU A 186 24.87 -20.16 4.57
C LEU A 186 23.45 -19.59 4.67
N GLN A 187 23.13 -19.03 5.83
CA GLN A 187 21.89 -18.31 6.05
C GLN A 187 22.14 -16.81 5.88
N GLY A 188 21.80 -16.31 4.70
CA GLY A 188 21.92 -14.89 4.36
C GLY A 188 20.68 -14.35 3.65
N GLU A 189 20.49 -13.03 3.75
CA GLU A 189 19.40 -12.30 3.12
C GLU A 189 19.90 -10.97 2.56
N ILE A 190 19.49 -10.64 1.36
CA ILE A 190 19.75 -9.36 0.71
C ILE A 190 18.49 -8.52 0.87
N LEU A 191 18.56 -7.48 1.67
CA LEU A 191 17.47 -6.54 1.94
C LEU A 191 17.60 -5.37 0.98
N VAL A 192 16.53 -5.06 0.26
CA VAL A 192 16.50 -3.96 -0.71
C VAL A 192 15.43 -2.97 -0.30
N PHE A 193 15.83 -1.72 -0.13
CA PHE A 193 14.93 -0.61 0.16
C PHE A 193 14.93 0.37 -1.01
N ILE A 194 13.74 0.75 -1.46
CA ILE A 194 13.54 1.65 -2.57
C ILE A 194 12.73 2.85 -2.11
N LYS A 195 13.23 4.04 -2.42
CA LYS A 195 12.55 5.32 -2.20
C LYS A 195 12.41 6.03 -3.53
N THR A 196 11.24 6.56 -3.82
CA THR A 196 10.94 7.23 -5.09
C THR A 196 9.87 8.29 -4.91
N PHE A 197 9.88 9.30 -5.75
CA PHE A 197 8.81 10.29 -5.83
C PHE A 197 7.78 9.83 -6.86
N ASP A 198 6.54 9.71 -6.43
CA ASP A 198 5.39 9.38 -7.31
C ASP A 198 4.80 10.70 -7.83
N ASP A 199 4.94 10.94 -9.14
CA ASP A 199 4.46 12.16 -9.80
C ASP A 199 2.94 12.27 -9.77
N MET A 200 2.22 11.15 -9.89
CA MET A 200 0.76 11.12 -9.87
C MET A 200 0.16 11.58 -8.53
N TYR A 201 0.78 11.18 -7.42
CA TYR A 201 0.35 11.54 -6.07
C TYR A 201 1.15 12.70 -5.47
N SER A 202 2.13 13.23 -6.21
CA SER A 202 3.04 14.32 -5.76
C SER A 202 3.61 14.07 -4.36
N THR A 203 4.05 12.85 -4.11
CA THR A 203 4.56 12.43 -2.79
C THR A 203 5.68 11.40 -2.90
N THR A 204 6.55 11.39 -1.90
CA THR A 204 7.58 10.36 -1.78
C THR A 204 6.97 9.08 -1.22
N VAL A 205 7.23 7.99 -1.91
CA VAL A 205 6.80 6.64 -1.52
C VAL A 205 8.00 5.74 -1.34
N ALA A 206 7.85 4.70 -0.53
CA ALA A 206 8.89 3.72 -0.31
C ALA A 206 8.33 2.29 -0.36
N THR A 207 9.17 1.39 -0.81
CA THR A 207 8.89 -0.05 -0.82
C THR A 207 10.15 -0.83 -0.51
N ARG A 208 10.00 -2.12 -0.25
CA ARG A 208 11.12 -3.02 0.03
C ARG A 208 10.87 -4.38 -0.60
N THR A 209 11.95 -5.07 -0.88
CA THR A 209 11.99 -6.49 -1.20
C THR A 209 13.18 -7.13 -0.53
N SER A 210 13.24 -8.45 -0.49
CA SER A 210 14.42 -9.17 -0.03
C SER A 210 14.61 -10.44 -0.86
N TYR A 211 15.84 -10.95 -0.82
CA TYR A 211 16.22 -12.21 -1.45
C TYR A 211 16.99 -13.03 -0.42
N ILE A 212 16.45 -14.16 0.00
CA ILE A 212 17.23 -15.13 0.78
C ILE A 212 18.26 -15.81 -0.13
N PHE A 213 19.31 -16.36 0.43
CA PHE A 213 20.38 -17.00 -0.36
C PHE A 213 19.87 -18.08 -1.32
N LYS A 214 18.85 -18.83 -0.95
CA LYS A 214 18.22 -19.83 -1.83
C LYS A 214 17.52 -19.24 -3.08
N GLU A 215 17.24 -17.94 -3.05
CA GLU A 215 16.68 -17.21 -4.19
C GLU A 215 17.77 -16.53 -5.04
N VAL A 216 19.05 -16.75 -4.71
CA VAL A 216 20.19 -16.28 -5.49
C VAL A 216 20.63 -17.39 -6.46
N VAL A 217 20.50 -17.14 -7.76
CA VAL A 217 20.93 -18.08 -8.79
C VAL A 217 22.36 -17.76 -9.23
N TYR A 218 23.29 -18.64 -8.93
CA TYR A 218 24.70 -18.51 -9.29
C TYR A 218 24.93 -18.94 -10.74
N GLY A 219 25.71 -18.14 -11.52
CA GLY A 219 25.98 -18.42 -12.91
C GLY A 219 24.74 -18.24 -13.80
N ALA A 220 24.10 -17.08 -13.73
CA ALA A 220 22.95 -16.74 -14.54
C ALA A 220 23.07 -15.34 -15.15
N LYS A 221 22.36 -15.07 -16.23
CA LYS A 221 22.25 -13.77 -16.87
C LYS A 221 20.80 -13.49 -17.23
N PHE A 222 20.30 -12.32 -16.87
CA PHE A 222 18.95 -11.92 -17.25
C PHE A 222 18.81 -11.75 -18.76
N ARG A 223 17.71 -12.24 -19.30
CA ARG A 223 17.32 -11.99 -20.68
C ARG A 223 16.76 -10.57 -20.84
N PRO A 224 16.96 -9.93 -22.01
CA PRO A 224 16.29 -8.66 -22.30
C PRO A 224 14.77 -8.83 -22.19
N MET A 225 14.10 -7.88 -21.53
CA MET A 225 12.64 -7.87 -21.41
C MET A 225 11.97 -6.76 -22.23
N PHE A 226 12.72 -6.19 -23.16
CA PHE A 226 12.22 -5.16 -24.07
C PHE A 226 12.56 -5.53 -25.52
N GLU A 227 11.63 -5.22 -26.41
CA GLU A 227 11.84 -5.29 -27.85
C GLU A 227 11.88 -3.88 -28.43
N SER A 228 12.93 -3.56 -29.17
CA SER A 228 12.97 -2.35 -30.00
C SER A 228 12.19 -2.63 -31.27
N SER A 229 11.04 -2.01 -31.42
CA SER A 229 10.27 -2.14 -32.64
C SER A 229 10.97 -1.36 -33.78
N THR A 230 11.35 -2.06 -34.83
CA THR A 230 11.92 -1.46 -36.03
C THR A 230 10.89 -0.64 -36.84
N LYS A 231 9.61 -0.74 -36.52
CA LYS A 231 8.52 -0.06 -37.25
C LYS A 231 7.73 0.95 -36.42
N HIS A 232 7.91 1.01 -35.10
CA HIS A 232 7.15 1.91 -34.22
C HIS A 232 8.09 2.69 -33.30
N THR A 233 7.70 3.91 -33.01
CA THR A 233 8.40 4.83 -32.09
C THR A 233 8.28 4.41 -30.61
N HIS A 234 7.85 3.19 -30.32
CA HIS A 234 7.59 2.72 -28.96
C HIS A 234 8.45 1.50 -28.63
N THR A 235 8.98 1.48 -27.42
CA THR A 235 9.62 0.30 -26.82
C THR A 235 8.56 -0.50 -26.09
N LEU A 236 8.40 -1.78 -26.42
CA LEU A 236 7.52 -2.70 -25.72
C LEU A 236 8.28 -3.38 -24.58
N ILE A 237 7.68 -3.40 -23.39
CA ILE A 237 8.23 -4.09 -22.22
C ILE A 237 7.37 -5.30 -21.92
N HIS A 238 8.00 -6.45 -21.85
CA HIS A 238 7.38 -7.72 -21.49
C HIS A 238 7.54 -7.99 -19.99
N LEU A 239 6.61 -7.50 -19.16
CA LEU A 239 6.66 -7.65 -17.69
C LEU A 239 6.63 -9.11 -17.22
N ASN A 240 6.14 -10.03 -18.04
CA ASN A 240 6.18 -11.46 -17.79
C ASN A 240 7.58 -12.04 -17.89
N GLN A 241 8.52 -11.35 -18.59
CA GLN A 241 9.93 -11.73 -18.72
C GLN A 241 10.83 -11.12 -17.63
N LEU A 242 10.26 -10.50 -16.61
CA LEU A 242 11.03 -9.89 -15.50
C LEU A 242 11.93 -10.92 -14.80
N ASN A 243 11.48 -12.16 -14.73
CA ASN A 243 12.17 -13.28 -14.08
C ASN A 243 13.05 -14.11 -15.03
N ASP A 244 13.00 -13.82 -16.34
CA ASP A 244 13.66 -14.67 -17.32
C ASP A 244 15.18 -14.48 -17.29
N PHE A 245 15.89 -15.58 -17.08
CA PHE A 245 17.34 -15.63 -17.14
C PHE A 245 17.82 -16.89 -17.85
N GLU A 246 19.04 -16.89 -18.31
CA GLU A 246 19.74 -18.04 -18.85
C GLU A 246 20.94 -18.38 -17.97
N LYS A 247 21.27 -19.67 -17.87
CA LYS A 247 22.47 -20.10 -17.18
C LYS A 247 23.71 -19.82 -18.03
N VAL A 248 24.74 -19.32 -17.38
CA VAL A 248 26.02 -18.99 -17.99
C VAL A 248 27.16 -19.48 -17.10
N THR A 249 28.32 -19.74 -17.70
CA THR A 249 29.55 -20.07 -16.96
C THR A 249 30.17 -18.77 -16.47
N LEU A 250 30.61 -18.75 -15.19
CA LEU A 250 31.34 -17.64 -14.56
C LEU A 250 32.83 -17.87 -14.63
#